data_1e42de78cd042d1422df10a1cccf990a
#
_entry.id   1e42de78cd042d1422df10a1cccf990a
#
_cell.length_a   1.000
_cell.length_b   1.000
_cell.length_c   1.000
_cell.angle_alpha   90.00
_cell.angle_beta   90.00
_cell.angle_gamma   90.00
#
_symmetry.space_group_name_H-M   'P 1'
#
loop_
_entity.id
_entity.type
_entity.pdbx_description
1 polymer ?
#
loop_
_entity_poly.entity_id
_entity_poly.type
_entity_poly.pdbx_seq_one_letter_code
_entity_poly.pdbx_strand_id
1 'polypeptide(L)'
;MQTPFPTLFKTAAAAASILIMNACAPAPEDNAGQPEPETGDGDSNAIAKADFGETKAGEATEIYTLTNKNGLVAKVTTYGATLVELHLPDKDGNLVDVINGFDNVAGYEGDGNQYFGCTTGRVCNRIAKGKFTLDGEEYTLATNNDPNHLHGGGDKALSKQVWKAEPSADAQAVTFSLTSPDGEEGYPGNLSMKVTYTLTDENELRIDYEATTDKATPVNLTNHAYFNLGGAGSGTILSHELTLNADNYTATDDTLIPTGKIEAVADTALDFRKAHVIGERIPDKEAKKTADCETSTLGYDHNFVVNGEAGTMRLAARLKDPVSGRVMEIHTDQPGIQFYSGNFLMEQEGKGGKKYPFRGALCLETQHFPDSVNHEDFPSTILKPGDTYSTTTVHRFSAE
;
A
#
# COMPACT_ATOMS: atom_id res chain seq x y z
N MET A 1 57.26 -25.34 -28.94
CA MET A 1 57.48 -26.78 -28.95
C MET A 1 56.17 -27.48 -28.69
N GLN A 2 55.68 -28.07 -29.77
CA GLN A 2 54.95 -29.33 -29.91
C GLN A 2 53.62 -29.52 -29.17
N THR A 3 52.55 -29.40 -29.94
CA THR A 3 51.34 -30.21 -29.98
C THR A 3 51.69 -31.72 -30.20
N PRO A 4 50.78 -32.71 -30.11
CA PRO A 4 49.46 -32.75 -30.75
C PRO A 4 48.37 -33.60 -30.09
N PHE A 5 47.14 -33.48 -30.63
CA PHE A 5 46.02 -34.44 -30.68
C PHE A 5 46.40 -35.83 -31.24
N PRO A 6 45.60 -36.92 -31.15
CA PRO A 6 44.31 -37.06 -31.85
C PRO A 6 43.22 -37.99 -31.23
N THR A 7 41.95 -37.76 -31.62
CA THR A 7 40.96 -38.54 -32.38
C THR A 7 40.68 -40.03 -32.05
N LEU A 8 39.42 -40.48 -31.89
CA LEU A 8 38.63 -41.21 -32.92
C LEU A 8 37.28 -41.74 -32.41
N PHE A 9 36.25 -41.50 -33.19
CA PHE A 9 34.99 -42.17 -33.45
C PHE A 9 34.72 -43.57 -32.90
N LYS A 10 33.45 -43.87 -32.56
CA LYS A 10 32.65 -44.94 -33.18
C LYS A 10 31.14 -44.82 -32.94
N THR A 11 30.45 -44.70 -34.01
CA THR A 11 29.03 -44.91 -34.28
C THR A 11 28.60 -46.38 -34.10
N ALA A 12 27.42 -46.65 -33.57
CA ALA A 12 26.68 -47.88 -33.85
C ALA A 12 25.17 -47.60 -33.83
N ALA A 13 24.56 -47.72 -34.99
CA ALA A 13 23.12 -47.80 -35.18
C ALA A 13 22.67 -49.26 -34.98
N ALA A 14 21.49 -49.47 -34.42
CA ALA A 14 20.78 -50.76 -34.50
C ALA A 14 19.28 -50.51 -34.61
N ALA A 15 18.68 -51.23 -35.51
CA ALA A 15 17.37 -51.05 -36.09
C ALA A 15 16.21 -51.60 -35.29
N ALA A 16 15.03 -51.20 -35.72
CA ALA A 16 13.68 -51.50 -35.27
C ALA A 16 13.32 -53.00 -35.25
N SER A 17 12.41 -53.36 -34.38
CA SER A 17 11.45 -54.44 -34.60
C SER A 17 10.09 -54.12 -33.97
N ILE A 18 9.11 -53.96 -34.81
CA ILE A 18 7.69 -53.82 -34.54
C ILE A 18 7.15 -55.20 -34.15
N LEU A 19 6.55 -55.34 -33.00
CA LEU A 19 5.71 -56.48 -32.66
C LEU A 19 4.30 -55.99 -32.35
N ILE A 20 3.36 -56.32 -33.26
CA ILE A 20 1.94 -56.13 -33.12
C ILE A 20 1.42 -57.28 -32.28
N MET A 21 0.86 -57.05 -31.12
CA MET A 21 -0.01 -58.00 -30.40
C MET A 21 -1.38 -57.39 -30.21
N ASN A 22 -2.35 -57.99 -30.88
CA ASN A 22 -3.77 -57.87 -30.68
C ASN A 22 -4.12 -58.47 -29.30
N ALA A 23 -4.78 -57.73 -28.42
CA ALA A 23 -5.44 -58.31 -27.26
C ALA A 23 -6.77 -57.60 -26.99
N CYS A 24 -7.78 -58.39 -26.83
CA CYS A 24 -9.19 -58.16 -26.55
C CYS A 24 -9.48 -57.04 -25.57
N ALA A 25 -10.51 -56.26 -25.87
CA ALA A 25 -11.19 -55.33 -24.97
C ALA A 25 -12.05 -56.10 -23.96
N PRO A 26 -12.07 -55.83 -22.68
CA PRO A 26 -13.15 -56.16 -21.75
C PRO A 26 -14.27 -55.11 -21.80
N ALA A 27 -15.48 -55.55 -21.48
CA ALA A 27 -16.73 -54.80 -21.48
C ALA A 27 -16.77 -53.66 -20.46
N PRO A 28 -17.70 -52.68 -20.61
CA PRO A 28 -17.75 -51.50 -19.74
C PRO A 28 -18.29 -51.88 -18.36
N GLU A 29 -17.53 -51.56 -17.33
CA GLU A 29 -17.99 -51.54 -15.94
C GLU A 29 -18.80 -50.28 -15.65
N ASP A 30 -19.88 -50.44 -14.90
CA ASP A 30 -20.84 -49.42 -14.47
C ASP A 30 -20.15 -48.22 -13.82
N ASN A 31 -20.40 -47.04 -14.41
CA ASN A 31 -19.97 -45.75 -13.90
C ASN A 31 -20.88 -45.39 -12.72
N ALA A 32 -20.48 -45.71 -11.49
CA ALA A 32 -21.08 -45.15 -10.29
C ALA A 32 -20.82 -43.64 -10.24
N GLY A 33 -21.89 -42.89 -10.18
CA GLY A 33 -21.95 -41.44 -10.30
C GLY A 33 -20.87 -40.68 -9.54
N GLN A 34 -20.12 -39.88 -10.28
CA GLN A 34 -19.47 -38.68 -9.71
C GLN A 34 -20.58 -37.73 -9.27
N PRO A 35 -20.52 -37.16 -8.07
CA PRO A 35 -21.43 -36.09 -7.70
C PRO A 35 -21.21 -34.91 -8.68
N GLU A 36 -22.30 -34.50 -9.35
CA GLU A 36 -22.33 -33.23 -10.08
C GLU A 36 -21.93 -32.14 -9.09
N PRO A 37 -21.11 -31.11 -9.53
CA PRO A 37 -20.88 -29.96 -8.68
C PRO A 37 -22.23 -29.30 -8.43
N GLU A 38 -22.60 -29.22 -7.15
CA GLU A 38 -23.74 -28.42 -6.72
C GLU A 38 -23.53 -27.00 -7.25
N THR A 39 -24.30 -26.62 -8.25
CA THR A 39 -24.47 -25.21 -8.62
C THR A 39 -25.33 -24.58 -7.51
N GLY A 40 -24.68 -24.28 -6.38
CA GLY A 40 -25.23 -23.38 -5.42
C GLY A 40 -25.36 -22.02 -6.11
N ASP A 41 -26.57 -21.47 -6.16
CA ASP A 41 -26.81 -20.04 -6.30
C ASP A 41 -26.17 -19.34 -5.09
N GLY A 42 -24.84 -19.28 -5.08
CA GLY A 42 -24.07 -18.46 -4.16
C GLY A 42 -24.34 -17.02 -4.52
N ASP A 43 -24.87 -16.28 -3.55
CA ASP A 43 -25.03 -14.85 -3.60
C ASP A 43 -23.75 -14.24 -4.20
N SER A 44 -23.85 -13.69 -5.42
CA SER A 44 -22.71 -13.18 -6.20
C SER A 44 -21.99 -12.00 -5.53
N ASN A 45 -22.50 -11.56 -4.37
CA ASN A 45 -21.96 -10.49 -3.54
C ASN A 45 -21.23 -10.99 -2.28
N ALA A 46 -21.19 -12.29 -2.00
CA ALA A 46 -20.55 -12.78 -0.78
C ALA A 46 -19.04 -12.48 -0.77
N ILE A 47 -18.60 -11.72 0.25
CA ILE A 47 -17.18 -11.43 0.48
C ILE A 47 -16.50 -12.69 1.01
N ALA A 48 -15.49 -13.19 0.29
CA ALA A 48 -14.73 -14.33 0.74
C ALA A 48 -13.79 -13.92 1.89
N LYS A 49 -13.75 -14.79 2.92
CA LYS A 49 -12.90 -14.66 4.09
C LYS A 49 -12.00 -15.89 4.22
N ALA A 50 -10.74 -15.66 4.56
CA ALA A 50 -9.77 -16.72 4.82
C ALA A 50 -8.90 -16.41 6.05
N ASP A 51 -8.24 -17.42 6.58
CA ASP A 51 -7.18 -17.28 7.58
C ASP A 51 -5.98 -16.57 6.97
N PHE A 52 -5.37 -15.64 7.73
CA PHE A 52 -4.15 -14.91 7.33
C PHE A 52 -2.97 -15.22 8.27
N GLY A 53 -3.16 -16.11 9.23
CA GLY A 53 -2.20 -16.54 10.22
C GLY A 53 -2.38 -15.90 11.58
N GLU A 54 -1.53 -16.27 12.52
CA GLU A 54 -1.50 -15.74 13.89
C GLU A 54 -0.34 -14.77 14.07
N THR A 55 -0.58 -13.68 14.80
CA THR A 55 0.47 -12.73 15.21
C THR A 55 1.45 -13.40 16.18
N LYS A 56 2.62 -12.80 16.40
CA LYS A 56 3.58 -13.23 17.44
C LYS A 56 2.96 -13.25 18.84
N ALA A 57 1.90 -12.46 19.07
CA ALA A 57 1.14 -12.46 20.31
C ALA A 57 0.06 -13.55 20.41
N GLY A 58 -0.13 -14.35 19.34
CA GLY A 58 -1.13 -15.43 19.28
C GLY A 58 -2.54 -14.94 18.93
N GLU A 59 -2.68 -13.75 18.33
CA GLU A 59 -3.97 -13.23 17.85
C GLU A 59 -4.21 -13.71 16.42
N ALA A 60 -5.35 -14.34 16.16
CA ALA A 60 -5.75 -14.78 14.82
C ALA A 60 -6.03 -13.59 13.91
N THR A 61 -5.56 -13.64 12.68
CA THR A 61 -5.82 -12.63 11.67
C THR A 61 -6.56 -13.21 10.47
N GLU A 62 -7.36 -12.38 9.82
CA GLU A 62 -8.22 -12.76 8.70
C GLU A 62 -7.92 -11.88 7.49
N ILE A 63 -8.13 -12.42 6.28
CA ILE A 63 -8.07 -11.68 5.04
C ILE A 63 -9.41 -11.75 4.31
N TYR A 64 -9.87 -10.61 3.80
CA TYR A 64 -11.14 -10.44 3.10
C TYR A 64 -10.86 -10.12 1.64
N THR A 65 -11.56 -10.81 0.73
CA THR A 65 -11.44 -10.62 -0.72
C THR A 65 -12.67 -9.93 -1.24
N LEU A 66 -12.49 -8.73 -1.79
CA LEU A 66 -13.50 -7.94 -2.50
C LEU A 66 -13.32 -8.17 -4.00
N THR A 67 -14.40 -8.41 -4.74
CA THR A 67 -14.37 -8.62 -6.18
C THR A 67 -15.52 -7.87 -6.84
N ASN A 68 -15.22 -6.95 -7.77
CA ASN A 68 -16.27 -6.25 -8.50
C ASN A 68 -16.71 -7.02 -9.77
N LYS A 69 -17.79 -6.57 -10.41
CA LYS A 69 -18.34 -7.20 -11.62
C LYS A 69 -17.39 -7.18 -12.83
N ASN A 70 -16.39 -6.31 -12.82
CA ASN A 70 -15.39 -6.19 -13.88
C ASN A 70 -14.16 -7.07 -13.64
N GLY A 71 -14.14 -7.85 -12.53
CA GLY A 71 -13.07 -8.79 -12.20
C GLY A 71 -11.88 -8.17 -11.47
N LEU A 72 -11.96 -6.91 -11.04
CA LEU A 72 -10.96 -6.35 -10.12
C LEU A 72 -11.07 -7.06 -8.78
N VAL A 73 -9.92 -7.28 -8.13
CA VAL A 73 -9.84 -7.92 -6.82
C VAL A 73 -9.02 -7.07 -5.86
N ALA A 74 -9.53 -6.81 -4.68
CA ALA A 74 -8.80 -6.22 -3.57
C ALA A 74 -8.83 -7.17 -2.37
N LYS A 75 -7.68 -7.37 -1.70
CA LYS A 75 -7.62 -8.15 -0.46
C LYS A 75 -7.14 -7.30 0.69
N VAL A 76 -7.87 -7.34 1.79
CA VAL A 76 -7.62 -6.53 2.99
C VAL A 76 -7.60 -7.42 4.23
N THR A 77 -6.58 -7.28 5.09
CA THR A 77 -6.44 -8.07 6.32
C THR A 77 -6.80 -7.28 7.57
N THR A 78 -7.19 -8.00 8.63
CA THR A 78 -7.45 -7.42 9.96
C THR A 78 -6.20 -6.87 10.63
N TYR A 79 -4.99 -7.32 10.28
CA TYR A 79 -3.75 -6.78 10.82
C TYR A 79 -3.45 -5.41 10.19
N GLY A 80 -3.52 -4.34 11.00
CA GLY A 80 -3.30 -2.97 10.55
C GLY A 80 -4.37 -2.43 9.59
N ALA A 81 -5.52 -3.10 9.42
CA ALA A 81 -6.49 -2.81 8.36
C ALA A 81 -5.78 -2.63 7.01
N THR A 82 -4.94 -3.61 6.63
CA THR A 82 -3.93 -3.51 5.57
C THR A 82 -4.46 -3.95 4.22
N LEU A 83 -4.28 -3.14 3.17
CA LEU A 83 -4.46 -3.54 1.78
C LEU A 83 -3.27 -4.44 1.36
N VAL A 84 -3.55 -5.73 1.13
CA VAL A 84 -2.53 -6.76 0.87
C VAL A 84 -2.31 -6.98 -0.62
N GLU A 85 -3.40 -7.04 -1.40
CA GLU A 85 -3.37 -7.26 -2.85
C GLU A 85 -4.38 -6.36 -3.54
N LEU A 86 -4.03 -5.96 -4.77
CA LEU A 86 -4.93 -5.26 -5.68
C LEU A 86 -4.66 -5.72 -7.11
N HIS A 87 -5.56 -6.52 -7.66
CA HIS A 87 -5.42 -7.07 -9.00
C HIS A 87 -6.14 -6.20 -10.02
N LEU A 88 -5.37 -5.68 -10.98
CA LEU A 88 -5.85 -4.78 -12.02
C LEU A 88 -5.53 -5.36 -13.41
N PRO A 89 -6.45 -5.24 -14.40
CA PRO A 89 -6.16 -5.60 -15.77
C PRO A 89 -5.19 -4.61 -16.41
N ASP A 90 -4.33 -5.09 -17.29
CA ASP A 90 -3.58 -4.25 -18.22
C ASP A 90 -4.43 -3.93 -19.48
N LYS A 91 -3.85 -3.21 -20.45
CA LYS A 91 -4.49 -2.89 -21.73
C LYS A 91 -4.91 -4.12 -22.56
N ASP A 92 -4.33 -5.29 -22.30
CA ASP A 92 -4.63 -6.56 -22.96
C ASP A 92 -5.56 -7.45 -22.10
N GLY A 93 -6.01 -6.98 -20.92
CA GLY A 93 -6.91 -7.67 -20.02
C GLY A 93 -6.22 -8.63 -19.02
N ASN A 94 -4.89 -8.68 -18.96
CA ASN A 94 -4.19 -9.54 -18.01
C ASN A 94 -4.19 -8.94 -16.61
N LEU A 95 -4.75 -9.68 -15.63
CA LEU A 95 -4.78 -9.28 -14.24
C LEU A 95 -3.43 -9.53 -13.57
N VAL A 96 -2.90 -8.52 -12.88
CA VAL A 96 -1.76 -8.67 -11.98
C VAL A 96 -1.99 -7.88 -10.69
N ASP A 97 -1.41 -8.38 -9.61
CA ASP A 97 -1.34 -7.68 -8.33
C ASP A 97 -0.30 -6.54 -8.41
N VAL A 98 -0.74 -5.32 -8.11
CA VAL A 98 0.07 -4.09 -8.19
C VAL A 98 0.53 -3.56 -6.83
N ILE A 99 0.27 -4.30 -5.72
CA ILE A 99 0.61 -3.91 -4.35
C ILE A 99 1.78 -4.75 -3.84
N ASN A 100 2.84 -4.13 -3.35
CA ASN A 100 3.87 -4.83 -2.58
C ASN A 100 3.33 -5.19 -1.19
N GLY A 101 3.70 -6.36 -0.67
CA GLY A 101 3.24 -6.87 0.63
C GLY A 101 3.75 -8.27 0.91
N PHE A 102 3.10 -9.00 1.80
CA PHE A 102 3.49 -10.35 2.22
C PHE A 102 2.31 -11.31 2.14
N ASP A 103 2.60 -12.63 2.10
CA ASP A 103 1.60 -13.69 1.95
C ASP A 103 0.80 -13.98 3.23
N ASN A 104 1.28 -13.54 4.39
CA ASN A 104 0.67 -13.77 5.70
C ASN A 104 1.11 -12.74 6.73
N VAL A 105 0.51 -12.75 7.93
CA VAL A 105 0.79 -11.81 9.01
C VAL A 105 2.24 -11.85 9.49
N ALA A 106 2.91 -13.01 9.45
CA ALA A 106 4.30 -13.12 9.89
C ALA A 106 5.26 -12.26 9.05
N GLY A 107 4.97 -12.08 7.75
CA GLY A 107 5.72 -11.14 6.91
C GLY A 107 5.52 -9.69 7.34
N TYR A 108 4.28 -9.31 7.72
CA TYR A 108 3.97 -7.97 8.21
C TYR A 108 4.56 -7.66 9.60
N GLU A 109 4.80 -8.68 10.42
CA GLU A 109 5.51 -8.55 11.70
C GLU A 109 7.04 -8.71 11.57
N GLY A 110 7.53 -8.96 10.35
CA GLY A 110 8.96 -9.12 10.05
C GLY A 110 9.68 -7.78 9.87
N ASP A 111 11.01 -7.80 10.02
CA ASP A 111 11.88 -6.61 9.87
C ASP A 111 11.88 -6.05 8.43
N GLY A 112 11.41 -6.82 7.44
CA GLY A 112 11.29 -6.39 6.05
C GLY A 112 10.06 -5.51 5.78
N ASN A 113 9.12 -5.40 6.72
CA ASN A 113 7.92 -4.59 6.57
C ASN A 113 8.22 -3.10 6.78
N GLN A 114 7.94 -2.31 5.76
CA GLN A 114 8.05 -0.84 5.78
C GLN A 114 6.65 -0.21 5.64
N TYR A 115 5.74 -0.56 6.54
CA TYR A 115 4.33 -0.09 6.54
C TYR A 115 3.53 -0.51 5.29
N PHE A 116 3.89 -1.61 4.62
CA PHE A 116 3.23 -2.04 3.38
C PHE A 116 1.71 -2.14 3.54
N GLY A 117 0.97 -1.27 2.83
CA GLY A 117 -0.47 -1.29 2.69
C GLY A 117 -1.30 -0.99 3.93
N CYS A 118 -0.68 -0.76 5.10
CA CYS A 118 -1.39 -0.60 6.36
C CYS A 118 -2.08 0.77 6.49
N THR A 119 -3.04 0.85 7.41
CA THR A 119 -3.55 2.11 7.94
C THR A 119 -2.56 2.65 8.96
N THR A 120 -1.96 3.80 8.68
CA THR A 120 -1.06 4.51 9.59
C THR A 120 -1.81 5.53 10.43
N GLY A 121 -1.43 5.67 11.70
CA GLY A 121 -2.07 6.56 12.69
C GLY A 121 -1.68 6.14 14.13
N ARG A 122 -2.12 6.92 15.20
CA ARG A 122 -3.14 8.01 15.11
C ARG A 122 -2.78 9.16 14.18
N VAL A 123 -1.49 9.54 14.10
CA VAL A 123 -1.00 10.55 13.17
C VAL A 123 -0.01 9.90 12.22
N CYS A 124 -0.36 9.87 10.94
CA CYS A 124 0.53 9.42 9.87
C CYS A 124 1.65 10.44 9.63
N ASN A 125 2.71 10.01 8.95
CA ASN A 125 3.92 10.78 8.74
C ASN A 125 4.57 11.20 10.07
N ARG A 126 5.26 12.35 10.14
CA ARG A 126 6.13 12.71 11.27
C ARG A 126 5.52 13.75 12.21
N ILE A 127 5.93 13.66 13.50
CA ILE A 127 5.79 14.71 14.50
C ILE A 127 7.19 15.00 15.06
N ALA A 128 7.61 16.26 14.99
CA ALA A 128 8.92 16.74 15.39
C ALA A 128 9.28 16.32 16.81
N LYS A 129 10.40 15.62 16.98
CA LYS A 129 10.95 15.18 18.29
C LYS A 129 9.97 14.36 19.13
N GLY A 130 8.90 13.82 18.51
CA GLY A 130 7.83 13.12 19.23
C GLY A 130 7.12 13.99 20.26
N LYS A 131 6.96 15.30 20.01
CA LYS A 131 6.36 16.22 20.98
C LYS A 131 5.36 17.16 20.35
N PHE A 132 4.31 17.50 21.10
CA PHE A 132 3.38 18.56 20.79
C PHE A 132 2.75 19.14 22.06
N THR A 133 2.20 20.34 21.96
CA THR A 133 1.44 20.99 23.03
C THR A 133 -0.03 21.09 22.61
N LEU A 134 -0.95 20.62 23.45
CA LEU A 134 -2.38 20.72 23.24
C LEU A 134 -3.06 21.20 24.51
N ASP A 135 -3.86 22.26 24.43
CA ASP A 135 -4.58 22.88 25.56
C ASP A 135 -3.65 23.24 26.74
N GLY A 136 -2.39 23.59 26.46
CA GLY A 136 -1.38 23.97 27.46
C GLY A 136 -0.65 22.80 28.13
N GLU A 137 -0.94 21.55 27.75
CA GLU A 137 -0.26 20.35 28.19
C GLU A 137 0.72 19.85 27.12
N GLU A 138 1.98 19.54 27.49
CA GLU A 138 2.96 18.92 26.61
C GLU A 138 2.78 17.41 26.59
N TYR A 139 2.65 16.82 25.42
CA TYR A 139 2.60 15.38 25.17
C TYR A 139 3.90 14.91 24.56
N THR A 140 4.38 13.74 25.03
CA THR A 140 5.59 13.09 24.53
C THR A 140 5.23 11.73 23.96
N LEU A 141 5.58 11.51 22.68
CA LEU A 141 5.34 10.29 21.91
C LEU A 141 6.64 9.51 21.77
N ALA A 142 6.54 8.24 21.36
CA ALA A 142 7.71 7.44 20.99
C ALA A 142 8.49 8.09 19.81
N THR A 143 9.84 8.11 19.89
CA THR A 143 10.72 8.56 18.81
C THR A 143 11.21 7.36 18.00
N ASN A 144 10.29 6.69 17.31
CA ASN A 144 10.54 5.48 16.51
C ASN A 144 11.21 5.73 15.16
N ASN A 145 11.49 7.00 14.84
CA ASN A 145 12.31 7.45 13.69
C ASN A 145 13.19 8.61 14.17
N ASP A 146 14.17 8.28 15.01
CA ASP A 146 15.00 9.21 15.76
C ASP A 146 15.54 10.37 14.89
N PRO A 147 15.35 11.64 15.33
CA PRO A 147 14.80 12.06 16.62
C PRO A 147 13.27 12.22 16.64
N ASN A 148 12.54 11.81 15.61
CA ASN A 148 11.13 12.10 15.40
C ASN A 148 10.20 10.92 15.67
N HIS A 149 8.93 11.21 15.84
CA HIS A 149 7.85 10.23 15.84
C HIS A 149 7.40 9.99 14.40
N LEU A 150 7.06 8.76 14.03
CA LEU A 150 6.63 8.36 12.70
C LEU A 150 5.44 7.41 12.75
N HIS A 151 4.43 7.65 11.91
CA HIS A 151 3.29 6.77 11.62
C HIS A 151 2.57 6.21 12.85
N GLY A 152 2.42 7.02 13.91
CA GLY A 152 1.65 6.65 15.10
C GLY A 152 2.43 5.90 16.18
N GLY A 153 3.73 5.63 15.98
CA GLY A 153 4.59 5.16 17.04
C GLY A 153 5.19 3.78 16.89
N GLY A 154 5.42 3.14 18.01
CA GLY A 154 6.14 1.88 18.14
C GLY A 154 5.25 0.64 18.03
N ASP A 155 5.22 -0.17 19.12
CA ASP A 155 4.60 -1.49 19.08
C ASP A 155 3.06 -1.46 19.14
N LYS A 156 2.48 -0.33 19.57
CA LYS A 156 1.03 -0.12 19.65
C LYS A 156 0.49 0.81 18.57
N ALA A 157 1.30 1.14 17.57
CA ALA A 157 0.82 1.85 16.39
C ALA A 157 -0.33 1.07 15.71
N LEU A 158 -1.28 1.79 15.11
CA LEU A 158 -2.49 1.20 14.50
C LEU A 158 -2.17 0.15 13.44
N SER A 159 -1.05 0.31 12.74
CA SER A 159 -0.53 -0.60 11.72
C SER A 159 -0.09 -1.97 12.25
N LYS A 160 0.08 -2.11 13.58
CA LYS A 160 0.54 -3.33 14.25
C LYS A 160 -0.54 -3.99 15.11
N GLN A 161 -1.76 -3.52 15.05
CA GLN A 161 -2.88 -4.05 15.84
C GLN A 161 -3.83 -4.86 14.97
N VAL A 162 -4.52 -5.84 15.58
CA VAL A 162 -5.58 -6.59 14.92
C VAL A 162 -6.90 -5.84 15.08
N TRP A 163 -7.49 -5.42 13.96
CA TRP A 163 -8.76 -4.72 13.91
C TRP A 163 -9.92 -5.70 13.81
N LYS A 164 -11.05 -5.34 14.39
CA LYS A 164 -12.30 -6.09 14.18
C LYS A 164 -12.84 -5.78 12.80
N ALA A 165 -13.11 -6.82 12.00
CA ALA A 165 -13.68 -6.68 10.67
C ALA A 165 -15.19 -6.99 10.67
N GLU A 166 -15.92 -6.25 9.84
CA GLU A 166 -17.35 -6.43 9.58
C GLU A 166 -17.60 -6.27 8.07
N PRO A 167 -17.76 -7.41 7.34
CA PRO A 167 -18.06 -7.38 5.92
C PRO A 167 -19.50 -6.90 5.68
N SER A 168 -19.72 -6.14 4.61
CA SER A 168 -21.05 -5.71 4.17
C SER A 168 -21.83 -6.88 3.59
N ALA A 169 -23.15 -6.90 3.80
CA ALA A 169 -24.07 -7.84 3.17
C ALA A 169 -24.45 -7.42 1.74
N ASP A 170 -24.43 -6.11 1.45
CA ASP A 170 -25.06 -5.54 0.25
C ASP A 170 -24.04 -4.94 -0.75
N ALA A 171 -22.75 -4.89 -0.39
CA ALA A 171 -21.70 -4.28 -1.21
C ALA A 171 -20.37 -5.05 -1.06
N GLN A 172 -19.49 -4.92 -2.05
CA GLN A 172 -18.10 -5.38 -1.94
C GLN A 172 -17.31 -4.42 -1.03
N ALA A 173 -17.61 -4.46 0.28
CA ALA A 173 -17.03 -3.58 1.29
C ALA A 173 -16.78 -4.30 2.61
N VAL A 174 -15.72 -3.91 3.30
CA VAL A 174 -15.40 -4.38 4.65
C VAL A 174 -15.01 -3.19 5.52
N THR A 175 -15.63 -3.09 6.71
CA THR A 175 -15.33 -2.08 7.73
C THR A 175 -14.46 -2.68 8.81
N PHE A 176 -13.32 -2.06 9.06
CA PHE A 176 -12.42 -2.39 10.16
C PHE A 176 -12.61 -1.37 11.28
N SER A 177 -12.70 -1.82 12.52
CA SER A 177 -12.87 -0.96 13.69
C SER A 177 -11.83 -1.27 14.76
N LEU A 178 -11.33 -0.21 15.42
CA LEU A 178 -10.38 -0.28 16.52
C LEU A 178 -10.62 0.86 17.49
N THR A 179 -10.37 0.64 18.78
CA THR A 179 -10.29 1.71 19.79
C THR A 179 -8.89 1.73 20.37
N SER A 180 -8.21 2.87 20.21
CA SER A 180 -6.90 3.14 20.80
C SER A 180 -7.14 3.87 22.12
N PRO A 181 -6.73 3.30 23.29
CA PRO A 181 -7.04 3.86 24.62
C PRO A 181 -6.23 5.13 24.91
N ASP A 182 -6.72 5.94 25.87
CA ASP A 182 -6.01 7.12 26.37
C ASP A 182 -4.59 6.77 26.82
N GLY A 183 -3.62 7.56 26.34
CA GLY A 183 -2.19 7.38 26.64
C GLY A 183 -1.48 6.35 25.76
N GLU A 184 -2.16 5.63 24.85
CA GLU A 184 -1.49 4.70 23.94
C GLU A 184 -0.55 5.45 23.00
N GLU A 185 0.72 4.98 22.89
CA GLU A 185 1.85 5.64 22.20
C GLU A 185 2.09 7.10 22.64
N GLY A 186 1.49 7.54 23.78
CA GLY A 186 1.58 8.88 24.34
C GLY A 186 0.48 9.84 23.91
N TYR A 187 -0.47 9.41 23.09
CA TYR A 187 -1.58 10.26 22.61
C TYR A 187 -2.71 10.37 23.65
N PRO A 188 -3.31 11.58 23.84
CA PRO A 188 -4.43 11.76 24.75
C PRO A 188 -5.75 11.22 24.20
N GLY A 189 -6.64 10.81 25.09
CA GLY A 189 -8.01 10.41 24.83
C GLY A 189 -8.19 9.01 24.26
N ASN A 190 -9.36 8.42 24.50
CA ASN A 190 -9.79 7.21 23.80
C ASN A 190 -10.24 7.58 22.41
N LEU A 191 -9.62 6.98 21.38
CA LEU A 191 -9.94 7.20 19.97
C LEU A 191 -10.61 5.96 19.40
N SER A 192 -11.88 6.07 19.04
CA SER A 192 -12.61 5.01 18.32
C SER A 192 -12.58 5.30 16.83
N MET A 193 -12.11 4.34 16.04
CA MET A 193 -11.85 4.51 14.60
C MET A 193 -12.55 3.44 13.78
N LYS A 194 -12.90 3.81 12.55
CA LYS A 194 -13.34 2.90 11.48
C LYS A 194 -12.59 3.22 10.19
N VAL A 195 -12.23 2.17 9.47
CA VAL A 195 -11.71 2.24 8.11
C VAL A 195 -12.55 1.31 7.25
N THR A 196 -13.18 1.84 6.20
CA THR A 196 -14.01 1.04 5.30
C THR A 196 -13.37 1.01 3.91
N TYR A 197 -13.09 -0.19 3.43
CA TYR A 197 -12.67 -0.42 2.05
C TYR A 197 -13.88 -0.86 1.24
N THR A 198 -14.13 -0.18 0.12
CA THR A 198 -15.20 -0.51 -0.83
C THR A 198 -14.61 -0.63 -2.23
N LEU A 199 -14.82 -1.77 -2.89
CA LEU A 199 -14.47 -1.96 -4.29
C LEU A 199 -15.74 -1.84 -5.14
N THR A 200 -15.83 -0.76 -5.93
CA THR A 200 -17.03 -0.45 -6.71
C THR A 200 -17.02 -1.08 -8.09
N ASP A 201 -18.20 -1.17 -8.72
CA ASP A 201 -18.35 -1.64 -10.10
C ASP A 201 -17.84 -0.63 -11.15
N GLU A 202 -17.54 0.60 -10.74
CA GLU A 202 -16.89 1.65 -11.54
C GLU A 202 -15.36 1.55 -11.52
N ASN A 203 -14.81 0.44 -10.99
CA ASN A 203 -13.38 0.20 -10.83
C ASN A 203 -12.71 1.20 -9.89
N GLU A 204 -13.35 1.50 -8.78
CA GLU A 204 -12.82 2.35 -7.73
C GLU A 204 -12.57 1.53 -6.46
N LEU A 205 -11.40 1.68 -5.86
CA LEU A 205 -11.15 1.31 -4.46
C LEU A 205 -11.29 2.57 -3.62
N ARG A 206 -12.39 2.65 -2.88
CA ARG A 206 -12.71 3.73 -1.96
C ARG A 206 -12.27 3.34 -0.55
N ILE A 207 -11.61 4.25 0.15
CA ILE A 207 -11.19 4.09 1.55
C ILE A 207 -11.78 5.26 2.33
N ASP A 208 -12.72 4.96 3.24
CA ASP A 208 -13.34 5.91 4.13
C ASP A 208 -12.79 5.75 5.54
N TYR A 209 -12.44 6.87 6.17
CA TYR A 209 -11.95 6.93 7.54
C TYR A 209 -12.92 7.72 8.40
N GLU A 210 -13.26 7.17 9.56
CA GLU A 210 -14.06 7.84 10.59
C GLU A 210 -13.38 7.69 11.96
N ALA A 211 -13.42 8.74 12.78
CA ALA A 211 -12.99 8.63 14.17
C ALA A 211 -13.76 9.59 15.09
N THR A 212 -13.90 9.18 16.34
CA THR A 212 -14.45 9.99 17.44
C THR A 212 -13.57 9.84 18.68
N THR A 213 -13.57 10.85 19.56
CA THR A 213 -12.75 10.87 20.77
C THR A 213 -13.52 11.40 21.97
N ASP A 214 -13.07 11.05 23.18
CA ASP A 214 -13.57 11.59 24.45
C ASP A 214 -12.70 12.71 25.06
N LYS A 215 -11.48 12.92 24.50
CA LYS A 215 -10.56 14.02 24.84
C LYS A 215 -9.93 14.57 23.55
N ALA A 216 -9.63 15.87 23.50
CA ALA A 216 -8.96 16.46 22.35
C ALA A 216 -7.66 15.70 22.04
N THR A 217 -7.46 15.31 20.78
CA THR A 217 -6.33 14.50 20.31
C THR A 217 -6.03 14.78 18.84
N PRO A 218 -4.75 14.73 18.38
CA PRO A 218 -4.46 14.82 16.95
C PRO A 218 -4.83 13.49 16.25
N VAL A 219 -5.45 13.62 15.07
CA VAL A 219 -5.83 12.48 14.20
C VAL A 219 -5.48 12.82 12.75
N ASN A 220 -4.74 11.93 12.09
CA ASN A 220 -4.40 12.00 10.69
C ASN A 220 -4.18 10.58 10.17
N LEU A 221 -5.20 9.98 9.55
CA LEU A 221 -5.17 8.60 9.08
C LEU A 221 -4.89 8.56 7.58
N THR A 222 -4.10 7.60 7.12
CA THR A 222 -3.86 7.33 5.71
C THR A 222 -3.58 5.85 5.46
N ASN A 223 -3.67 5.41 4.19
CA ASN A 223 -3.21 4.10 3.74
C ASN A 223 -1.81 4.21 3.12
N HIS A 224 -0.90 3.34 3.53
CA HIS A 224 0.50 3.33 3.10
C HIS A 224 0.77 2.25 2.04
N ALA A 225 -0.09 2.17 1.02
CA ALA A 225 0.08 1.19 -0.05
C ALA A 225 1.27 1.51 -0.94
N TYR A 226 2.05 0.48 -1.25
CA TYR A 226 3.20 0.54 -2.15
C TYR A 226 2.78 0.02 -3.52
N PHE A 227 2.61 0.94 -4.47
CA PHE A 227 2.13 0.66 -5.82
C PHE A 227 3.27 0.43 -6.81
N ASN A 228 3.14 -0.61 -7.64
CA ASN A 228 3.86 -0.75 -8.89
C ASN A 228 2.86 -1.20 -9.97
N LEU A 229 2.45 -0.30 -10.85
CA LEU A 229 1.44 -0.60 -11.88
C LEU A 229 1.93 -1.60 -12.93
N GLY A 230 3.24 -1.86 -13.01
CA GLY A 230 3.81 -2.95 -13.80
C GLY A 230 3.61 -4.33 -13.16
N GLY A 231 3.22 -4.37 -11.87
CA GLY A 231 3.05 -5.56 -11.03
C GLY A 231 4.00 -5.59 -9.84
N ALA A 232 3.57 -6.12 -8.71
CA ALA A 232 4.38 -6.27 -7.51
C ALA A 232 5.65 -7.09 -7.81
N GLY A 233 6.82 -6.52 -7.51
CA GLY A 233 8.12 -7.14 -7.75
C GLY A 233 8.54 -7.24 -9.23
N SER A 234 7.88 -6.51 -10.16
CA SER A 234 8.21 -6.52 -11.59
C SER A 234 9.43 -5.66 -11.96
N GLY A 235 10.06 -4.99 -11.00
CA GLY A 235 11.16 -4.07 -11.20
C GLY A 235 10.89 -2.70 -10.60
N THR A 236 11.49 -1.64 -11.15
CA THR A 236 11.41 -0.28 -10.60
C THR A 236 10.23 0.52 -11.18
N ILE A 237 9.77 1.53 -10.42
CA ILE A 237 8.71 2.47 -10.86
C ILE A 237 9.28 3.67 -11.64
N LEU A 238 10.56 3.65 -12.00
CA LEU A 238 11.22 4.81 -12.60
C LEU A 238 10.69 5.18 -13.99
N SER A 239 10.07 4.24 -14.71
CA SER A 239 9.41 4.45 -16.01
C SER A 239 7.96 4.92 -15.90
N HIS A 240 7.36 4.89 -14.71
CA HIS A 240 5.99 5.37 -14.51
C HIS A 240 5.91 6.88 -14.73
N GLU A 241 4.78 7.33 -15.26
CA GLU A 241 4.45 8.74 -15.46
C GLU A 241 3.55 9.21 -14.32
N LEU A 242 3.96 10.27 -13.62
CA LEU A 242 3.21 10.86 -12.51
C LEU A 242 2.76 12.28 -12.86
N THR A 243 1.51 12.59 -12.50
CA THR A 243 0.98 13.95 -12.45
C THR A 243 0.45 14.19 -11.03
N LEU A 244 0.78 15.34 -10.44
CA LEU A 244 0.24 15.79 -9.16
C LEU A 244 -0.49 17.12 -9.36
N ASN A 245 -1.74 17.20 -8.89
CA ASN A 245 -2.53 18.42 -8.90
C ASN A 245 -2.13 19.32 -7.70
N ALA A 246 -0.90 19.81 -7.73
CA ALA A 246 -0.31 20.57 -6.64
C ALA A 246 0.67 21.62 -7.19
N ASP A 247 0.47 22.88 -6.83
CA ASP A 247 1.38 23.98 -7.18
C ASP A 247 2.47 24.18 -6.13
N ASN A 248 2.28 23.61 -4.93
CA ASN A 248 3.14 23.79 -3.78
C ASN A 248 3.40 22.49 -3.04
N TYR A 249 4.44 22.50 -2.20
CA TYR A 249 4.79 21.43 -1.27
C TYR A 249 5.21 22.01 0.08
N THR A 250 5.17 21.19 1.14
CA THR A 250 5.72 21.59 2.45
C THR A 250 7.23 21.34 2.45
N ALA A 251 8.03 22.42 2.58
CA ALA A 251 9.48 22.33 2.63
C ALA A 251 9.93 21.69 3.96
N THR A 252 10.86 20.74 3.91
CA THR A 252 11.35 19.99 5.06
C THR A 252 12.80 20.32 5.41
N ASP A 253 13.18 20.03 6.66
CA ASP A 253 14.58 19.96 7.09
C ASP A 253 15.22 18.60 6.73
N ASP A 254 16.47 18.39 7.13
CA ASP A 254 17.22 17.15 6.85
C ASP A 254 16.65 15.91 7.56
N THR A 255 15.75 16.08 8.53
CA THR A 255 15.05 15.00 9.24
C THR A 255 13.65 14.75 8.69
N LEU A 256 13.31 15.35 7.54
CA LEU A 256 12.01 15.28 6.88
C LEU A 256 10.86 15.91 7.70
N ILE A 257 11.16 16.80 8.61
CA ILE A 257 10.17 17.59 9.34
C ILE A 257 9.86 18.89 8.55
N PRO A 258 8.58 19.23 8.33
CA PRO A 258 8.21 20.50 7.73
C PRO A 258 8.78 21.69 8.49
N THR A 259 9.36 22.65 7.75
CA THR A 259 9.90 23.89 8.31
C THR A 259 8.82 24.94 8.58
N GLY A 260 7.55 24.62 8.32
CA GLY A 260 6.42 25.55 8.33
C GLY A 260 6.26 26.33 7.01
N LYS A 261 7.21 26.18 6.06
CA LYS A 261 7.14 26.87 4.77
C LYS A 261 6.40 26.02 3.73
N ILE A 262 5.56 26.68 2.94
CA ILE A 262 4.94 26.11 1.75
C ILE A 262 5.65 26.78 0.55
N GLU A 263 6.33 25.96 -0.27
CA GLU A 263 7.14 26.42 -1.40
C GLU A 263 6.56 25.95 -2.73
N ALA A 264 6.77 26.73 -3.80
CA ALA A 264 6.30 26.39 -5.13
C ALA A 264 7.10 25.21 -5.72
N VAL A 265 6.41 24.30 -6.42
CA VAL A 265 7.05 23.20 -7.16
C VAL A 265 7.67 23.67 -8.48
N ALA A 266 7.26 24.83 -8.99
CA ALA A 266 7.71 25.39 -10.28
C ALA A 266 9.24 25.47 -10.34
N ASP A 267 9.81 25.06 -11.49
CA ASP A 267 11.26 25.09 -11.77
C ASP A 267 12.11 24.21 -10.83
N THR A 268 11.48 23.24 -10.15
CA THR A 268 12.15 22.25 -9.30
C THR A 268 12.00 20.84 -9.84
N ALA A 269 12.73 19.86 -9.25
CA ALA A 269 12.54 18.43 -9.53
C ALA A 269 11.17 17.92 -9.05
N LEU A 270 10.46 18.67 -8.21
CA LEU A 270 9.14 18.35 -7.66
C LEU A 270 7.98 18.81 -8.56
N ASP A 271 8.23 19.42 -9.70
CA ASP A 271 7.18 19.91 -10.60
C ASP A 271 6.52 18.76 -11.39
N PHE A 272 5.51 18.15 -10.80
CA PHE A 272 4.66 17.12 -11.42
C PHE A 272 3.28 17.66 -11.85
N ARG A 273 3.11 18.97 -12.02
CA ARG A 273 1.85 19.57 -12.50
C ARG A 273 1.46 19.08 -13.91
N LYS A 274 2.41 18.59 -14.67
CA LYS A 274 2.21 17.84 -15.93
C LYS A 274 2.83 16.46 -15.77
N ALA A 275 2.38 15.52 -16.60
CA ALA A 275 2.94 14.18 -16.60
C ALA A 275 4.46 14.21 -16.83
N HIS A 276 5.20 13.62 -15.90
CA HIS A 276 6.64 13.40 -15.99
C HIS A 276 6.98 11.98 -15.60
N VAL A 277 7.95 11.41 -16.30
CA VAL A 277 8.56 10.13 -15.96
C VAL A 277 9.31 10.28 -14.62
N ILE A 278 8.97 9.45 -13.63
CA ILE A 278 9.50 9.56 -12.27
C ILE A 278 11.04 9.54 -12.27
N GLY A 279 11.65 8.64 -13.05
CA GLY A 279 13.11 8.49 -13.12
C GLY A 279 13.84 9.60 -13.89
N GLU A 280 13.12 10.51 -14.55
CA GLU A 280 13.74 11.55 -15.37
C GLU A 280 14.54 12.56 -14.53
N ARG A 281 13.97 13.00 -13.41
CA ARG A 281 14.53 14.06 -12.56
C ARG A 281 14.82 13.62 -11.14
N ILE A 282 14.63 12.32 -10.84
CA ILE A 282 14.87 11.80 -9.48
C ILE A 282 16.35 11.95 -9.13
N PRO A 283 16.68 12.57 -7.99
CA PRO A 283 18.06 12.64 -7.53
C PRO A 283 18.57 11.25 -7.14
N ASP A 284 19.87 11.03 -7.28
CA ASP A 284 20.58 9.77 -6.93
C ASP A 284 19.91 8.49 -7.44
N LYS A 285 20.10 8.20 -8.73
CA LYS A 285 19.53 7.04 -9.43
C LYS A 285 20.07 5.68 -8.95
N GLU A 286 21.17 5.66 -8.23
CA GLU A 286 21.83 4.44 -7.73
C GLU A 286 21.62 4.28 -6.22
N ALA A 287 21.35 3.04 -5.78
CA ALA A 287 21.29 2.72 -4.36
C ALA A 287 22.68 2.89 -3.73
N LYS A 288 22.88 3.94 -2.95
CA LYS A 288 24.05 4.06 -2.08
C LYS A 288 23.74 3.28 -0.80
N LYS A 289 24.31 2.07 -0.68
CA LYS A 289 24.36 1.36 0.61
C LYS A 289 25.30 2.11 1.55
N THR A 290 24.82 3.14 2.20
CA THR A 290 25.49 3.71 3.36
C THR A 290 24.65 3.38 4.58
N ALA A 291 25.30 2.94 5.66
CA ALA A 291 24.65 2.64 6.94
C ALA A 291 23.93 3.87 7.54
N ASP A 292 24.13 5.05 6.95
CA ASP A 292 23.68 6.35 7.41
C ASP A 292 22.66 6.96 6.42
N CYS A 293 21.91 6.17 5.65
CA CYS A 293 21.01 6.63 4.61
C CYS A 293 19.66 7.09 5.18
N GLU A 294 19.71 8.04 6.11
CA GLU A 294 18.53 8.68 6.72
C GLU A 294 18.22 10.05 6.09
N THR A 295 18.87 10.42 4.99
CA THR A 295 18.73 11.76 4.45
C THR A 295 17.79 11.83 3.25
N SER A 296 16.99 12.89 3.19
CA SER A 296 16.02 13.29 2.17
C SER A 296 16.56 13.40 0.73
N THR A 297 17.85 13.16 0.51
CA THR A 297 18.53 13.31 -0.78
C THR A 297 18.37 12.14 -1.73
N LEU A 298 17.75 11.03 -1.32
CA LEU A 298 17.75 9.78 -2.09
C LEU A 298 16.60 9.64 -3.10
N GLY A 299 15.72 10.60 -3.21
CA GLY A 299 14.57 10.52 -4.10
C GLY A 299 13.44 11.43 -3.65
N TYR A 300 12.21 11.06 -4.00
CA TYR A 300 11.03 11.79 -3.57
C TYR A 300 10.54 11.22 -2.23
N ASP A 301 10.28 12.10 -1.28
CA ASP A 301 9.61 11.84 0.01
C ASP A 301 9.05 13.16 0.53
N HIS A 302 8.04 13.69 -0.18
CA HIS A 302 7.54 15.04 0.02
C HIS A 302 6.02 15.08 0.10
N ASN A 303 5.50 15.92 0.97
CA ASN A 303 4.07 16.22 1.02
C ASN A 303 3.76 17.38 0.08
N PHE A 304 2.86 17.15 -0.88
CA PHE A 304 2.35 18.12 -1.84
C PHE A 304 1.03 18.70 -1.35
N VAL A 305 0.84 20.00 -1.53
CA VAL A 305 -0.40 20.71 -1.21
C VAL A 305 -1.37 20.52 -2.37
N VAL A 306 -2.42 19.74 -2.18
CA VAL A 306 -3.40 19.46 -3.23
C VAL A 306 -4.20 20.71 -3.55
N ASN A 307 -4.22 21.10 -4.82
CA ASN A 307 -4.95 22.28 -5.29
C ASN A 307 -6.46 22.12 -5.09
N GLY A 308 -7.14 23.26 -4.83
CA GLY A 308 -8.57 23.32 -4.56
C GLY A 308 -8.89 23.35 -3.07
N GLU A 309 -10.16 23.33 -2.74
CA GLU A 309 -10.67 23.48 -1.36
C GLU A 309 -10.55 22.13 -0.62
N ALA A 310 -9.85 22.10 0.52
CA ALA A 310 -9.79 20.95 1.41
C ALA A 310 -11.21 20.63 1.95
N GLY A 311 -11.49 19.33 2.18
CA GLY A 311 -12.82 18.85 2.56
C GLY A 311 -13.75 18.62 1.36
N THR A 312 -13.34 18.97 0.12
CA THR A 312 -14.06 18.62 -1.10
C THR A 312 -13.30 17.56 -1.90
N MET A 313 -14.02 16.60 -2.47
CA MET A 313 -13.43 15.54 -3.30
C MET A 313 -12.86 16.12 -4.59
N ARG A 314 -11.56 15.89 -4.86
CA ARG A 314 -10.88 16.38 -6.05
C ARG A 314 -9.72 15.47 -6.46
N LEU A 315 -9.35 15.52 -7.74
CA LEU A 315 -8.18 14.81 -8.24
C LEU A 315 -6.91 15.36 -7.57
N ALA A 316 -6.14 14.47 -6.93
CA ALA A 316 -4.84 14.77 -6.31
C ALA A 316 -3.68 14.27 -7.15
N ALA A 317 -3.78 13.06 -7.71
CA ALA A 317 -2.71 12.43 -8.47
C ALA A 317 -3.24 11.57 -9.61
N ARG A 318 -2.41 11.42 -10.68
CA ARG A 318 -2.58 10.43 -11.74
C ARG A 318 -1.25 9.74 -11.99
N LEU A 319 -1.24 8.41 -11.85
CA LEU A 319 -0.09 7.55 -12.11
C LEU A 319 -0.38 6.64 -13.30
N LYS A 320 0.56 6.49 -14.23
CA LYS A 320 0.47 5.58 -15.38
C LYS A 320 1.74 4.76 -15.53
N ASP A 321 1.59 3.46 -15.74
CA ASP A 321 2.66 2.64 -16.31
C ASP A 321 2.49 2.55 -17.82
N PRO A 322 3.40 3.13 -18.64
CA PRO A 322 3.25 3.16 -20.08
C PRO A 322 3.41 1.77 -20.73
N VAL A 323 4.00 0.79 -20.04
CA VAL A 323 4.20 -0.56 -20.57
C VAL A 323 2.91 -1.38 -20.48
N SER A 324 2.33 -1.49 -19.30
CA SER A 324 1.08 -2.21 -19.08
C SER A 324 -0.16 -1.43 -19.54
N GLY A 325 -0.03 -0.10 -19.63
CA GLY A 325 -1.15 0.81 -19.88
C GLY A 325 -2.01 1.05 -18.65
N ARG A 326 -1.72 0.48 -17.47
CA ARG A 326 -2.50 0.71 -16.24
C ARG A 326 -2.38 2.14 -15.80
N VAL A 327 -3.52 2.68 -15.38
CA VAL A 327 -3.67 4.05 -14.85
C VAL A 327 -4.37 3.97 -13.50
N MET A 328 -3.88 4.76 -12.56
CA MET A 328 -4.51 5.03 -11.26
C MET A 328 -4.69 6.53 -11.09
N GLU A 329 -5.93 6.96 -10.84
CA GLU A 329 -6.24 8.32 -10.40
C GLU A 329 -6.60 8.30 -8.92
N ILE A 330 -6.07 9.26 -8.16
CA ILE A 330 -6.38 9.40 -6.73
C ILE A 330 -7.18 10.67 -6.54
N HIS A 331 -8.39 10.52 -6.04
CA HIS A 331 -9.28 11.59 -5.63
C HIS A 331 -9.39 11.61 -4.11
N THR A 332 -9.38 12.79 -3.49
CA THR A 332 -9.44 12.92 -2.04
C THR A 332 -10.00 14.25 -1.60
N ASP A 333 -10.55 14.30 -0.38
CA ASP A 333 -10.91 15.50 0.36
C ASP A 333 -9.76 16.04 1.25
N GLN A 334 -8.65 15.29 1.36
CA GLN A 334 -7.48 15.64 2.16
C GLN A 334 -6.70 16.83 1.58
N PRO A 335 -6.10 17.71 2.44
CA PRO A 335 -5.36 18.88 1.98
C PRO A 335 -4.02 18.56 1.32
N GLY A 336 -3.44 17.39 1.55
CA GLY A 336 -2.13 17.01 1.06
C GLY A 336 -2.06 15.58 0.54
N ILE A 337 -0.98 15.30 -0.18
CA ILE A 337 -0.60 13.98 -0.64
C ILE A 337 0.92 13.82 -0.54
N GLN A 338 1.37 12.79 0.19
CA GLN A 338 2.77 12.40 0.23
C GLN A 338 3.11 11.59 -1.00
N PHE A 339 4.15 11.96 -1.73
CA PHE A 339 4.76 11.13 -2.76
C PHE A 339 6.10 10.61 -2.24
N TYR A 340 6.18 9.28 -2.07
CA TYR A 340 7.37 8.55 -1.67
C TYR A 340 7.78 7.54 -2.74
N SER A 341 9.02 7.61 -3.21
CA SER A 341 9.51 6.82 -4.36
C SER A 341 10.20 5.51 -3.99
N GLY A 342 9.90 4.92 -2.82
CA GLY A 342 10.43 3.60 -2.42
C GLY A 342 11.94 3.60 -2.15
N ASN A 343 12.46 4.69 -1.56
CA ASN A 343 13.89 4.94 -1.38
C ASN A 343 14.56 4.01 -0.36
N PHE A 344 13.78 3.37 0.51
CA PHE A 344 14.26 2.43 1.53
C PHE A 344 13.95 0.96 1.22
N LEU A 345 13.40 0.65 0.02
CA LEU A 345 13.26 -0.73 -0.43
C LEU A 345 14.64 -1.31 -0.73
N MET A 346 14.95 -2.49 -0.15
CA MET A 346 16.29 -3.11 -0.20
C MET A 346 16.21 -4.62 -0.44
N GLU A 347 15.54 -5.03 -1.55
CA GLU A 347 15.42 -6.44 -1.94
C GLU A 347 14.66 -7.29 -0.91
N GLN A 348 13.71 -6.68 -0.16
CA GLN A 348 12.85 -7.42 0.75
C GLN A 348 12.13 -8.55 0.00
N GLU A 349 12.08 -9.72 0.62
CA GLU A 349 11.30 -10.83 0.10
C GLU A 349 9.82 -10.63 0.46
N GLY A 350 8.99 -10.52 -0.56
CA GLY A 350 7.56 -10.31 -0.44
C GLY A 350 6.73 -11.50 -0.93
N LYS A 351 5.51 -11.22 -1.38
CA LYS A 351 4.54 -12.21 -1.85
C LYS A 351 5.11 -13.14 -2.90
N GLY A 352 4.88 -14.46 -2.71
CA GLY A 352 5.33 -15.50 -3.64
C GLY A 352 6.84 -15.54 -3.82
N GLY A 353 7.63 -15.10 -2.84
CA GLY A 353 9.10 -15.04 -2.90
C GLY A 353 9.65 -13.98 -3.85
N LYS A 354 8.81 -13.04 -4.32
CA LYS A 354 9.27 -11.91 -5.13
C LYS A 354 10.15 -10.98 -4.32
N LYS A 355 11.13 -10.34 -4.97
CA LYS A 355 11.97 -9.32 -4.36
C LYS A 355 11.44 -7.93 -4.69
N TYR A 356 11.49 -7.03 -3.72
CA TYR A 356 11.13 -5.62 -3.87
C TYR A 356 12.41 -4.77 -3.91
N PRO A 357 12.93 -4.46 -5.12
CA PRO A 357 14.19 -3.74 -5.25
C PRO A 357 14.06 -2.28 -4.84
N PHE A 358 15.17 -1.62 -4.67
CA PHE A 358 15.25 -0.17 -4.53
C PHE A 358 14.38 0.52 -5.59
N ARG A 359 13.43 1.38 -5.16
CA ARG A 359 12.43 2.00 -6.04
C ARG A 359 11.54 1.01 -6.81
N GLY A 360 11.30 -0.16 -6.22
CA GLY A 360 10.43 -1.19 -6.78
C GLY A 360 8.94 -0.90 -6.61
N ALA A 361 8.58 0.13 -5.85
CA ALA A 361 7.23 0.64 -5.70
C ALA A 361 7.26 2.10 -5.22
N LEU A 362 6.10 2.75 -5.22
CA LEU A 362 5.90 4.12 -4.71
C LEU A 362 4.65 4.19 -3.81
N CYS A 363 4.62 5.18 -2.92
CA CYS A 363 3.44 5.49 -2.13
C CYS A 363 2.87 6.87 -2.52
N LEU A 364 1.54 6.97 -2.49
CA LEU A 364 0.78 8.19 -2.68
C LEU A 364 -0.24 8.28 -1.54
N GLU A 365 0.15 8.91 -0.45
CA GLU A 365 -0.58 8.91 0.82
C GLU A 365 -1.33 10.22 1.00
N THR A 366 -2.65 10.17 0.89
CA THR A 366 -3.51 11.36 1.11
C THR A 366 -3.63 11.63 2.60
N GLN A 367 -3.35 12.86 3.03
CA GLN A 367 -3.18 13.18 4.43
C GLN A 367 -3.32 14.69 4.72
N HIS A 368 -3.45 15.05 5.99
CA HIS A 368 -3.06 16.38 6.47
C HIS A 368 -1.54 16.51 6.44
N PHE A 369 -1.04 17.75 6.45
CA PHE A 369 0.41 17.97 6.35
C PHE A 369 1.13 17.35 7.55
N PRO A 370 2.34 16.76 7.34
CA PRO A 370 3.13 16.25 8.46
C PRO A 370 3.40 17.36 9.47
N ASP A 371 3.53 16.97 10.75
CA ASP A 371 3.79 17.87 11.89
C ASP A 371 2.76 19.01 12.07
N SER A 372 1.57 18.92 11.46
CA SER A 372 0.52 19.97 11.57
C SER A 372 0.19 20.35 13.01
N VAL A 373 0.31 19.40 13.96
CA VAL A 373 0.05 19.65 15.38
C VAL A 373 0.98 20.72 15.98
N ASN A 374 2.15 20.95 15.37
CA ASN A 374 3.16 21.95 15.78
C ASN A 374 3.18 23.22 14.90
N HIS A 375 2.29 23.31 13.87
CA HIS A 375 2.23 24.44 12.94
C HIS A 375 0.81 25.02 12.88
N GLU A 376 0.59 26.18 13.50
CA GLU A 376 -0.73 26.84 13.55
C GLU A 376 -1.27 27.23 12.17
N ASP A 377 -0.38 27.49 11.19
CA ASP A 377 -0.74 27.86 9.83
C ASP A 377 -1.09 26.65 8.93
N PHE A 378 -0.88 25.42 9.43
CA PHE A 378 -1.24 24.21 8.71
C PHE A 378 -2.68 23.79 9.01
N PRO A 379 -3.34 23.04 8.11
CA PRO A 379 -4.65 22.45 8.40
C PRO A 379 -4.63 21.63 9.72
N SER A 380 -5.51 21.97 10.64
CA SER A 380 -5.54 21.36 11.98
C SER A 380 -5.87 19.87 11.92
N THR A 381 -5.13 19.06 12.68
CA THR A 381 -5.38 17.63 12.90
C THR A 381 -6.12 17.36 14.22
N ILE A 382 -6.49 18.39 14.98
CA ILE A 382 -7.08 18.21 16.31
C ILE A 382 -8.55 17.82 16.20
N LEU A 383 -8.87 16.61 16.65
CA LEU A 383 -10.23 16.14 16.86
C LEU A 383 -10.66 16.43 18.30
N LYS A 384 -11.84 17.03 18.48
CA LYS A 384 -12.40 17.37 19.81
C LYS A 384 -13.57 16.45 20.16
N PRO A 385 -13.87 16.26 21.46
CA PRO A 385 -15.08 15.56 21.90
C PRO A 385 -16.34 16.16 21.29
N GLY A 386 -17.17 15.30 20.69
CA GLY A 386 -18.40 15.68 20.00
C GLY A 386 -18.26 15.94 18.51
N ASP A 387 -17.04 16.11 18.00
CA ASP A 387 -16.75 16.17 16.59
C ASP A 387 -16.49 14.77 16.00
N THR A 388 -16.62 14.65 14.69
CA THR A 388 -16.26 13.43 13.94
C THR A 388 -15.16 13.77 12.93
N TYR A 389 -14.05 13.05 12.98
CA TYR A 389 -13.07 13.00 11.90
C TYR A 389 -13.67 12.14 10.78
N SER A 390 -13.72 12.66 9.57
CA SER A 390 -14.22 11.92 8.40
C SER A 390 -13.45 12.37 7.17
N THR A 391 -12.79 11.42 6.48
CA THR A 391 -12.06 11.67 5.24
C THR A 391 -12.21 10.50 4.28
N THR A 392 -12.08 10.80 2.99
CA THR A 392 -12.23 9.80 1.92
C THR A 392 -11.09 9.90 0.91
N THR A 393 -10.61 8.74 0.49
CA THR A 393 -9.72 8.60 -0.67
C THR A 393 -10.29 7.57 -1.65
N VAL A 394 -10.32 7.92 -2.93
CA VAL A 394 -10.80 7.06 -4.01
C VAL A 394 -9.67 6.83 -5.00
N HIS A 395 -9.29 5.57 -5.20
CA HIS A 395 -8.37 5.14 -6.25
C HIS A 395 -9.22 4.61 -7.41
N ARG A 396 -9.20 5.32 -8.55
CA ARG A 396 -9.91 4.91 -9.78
C ARG A 396 -8.93 4.28 -10.76
N PHE A 397 -9.30 3.12 -11.31
CA PHE A 397 -8.42 2.34 -12.18
C PHE A 397 -8.96 2.24 -13.60
N SER A 398 -8.03 2.33 -14.57
CA SER A 398 -8.28 2.09 -15.99
C SER A 398 -7.03 1.53 -16.68
N ALA A 399 -7.16 1.14 -17.95
CA ALA A 399 -6.03 0.76 -18.82
C ALA A 399 -6.16 1.47 -20.17
N GLU A 400 -5.04 2.01 -20.70
CA GLU A 400 -4.97 2.80 -21.96
C GLU A 400 -3.93 2.25 -22.95
#